data_231c52e665ae2dc98cdf085ac5101326
#
_entry.id   231c52e665ae2dc98cdf085ac5101326
#
_cell.length_a   1.000
_cell.length_b   1.000
_cell.length_c   1.000
_cell.angle_alpha   90.00
_cell.angle_beta   90.00
_cell.angle_gamma   90.00
#
_symmetry.space_group_name_H-M   'P 1'
#
loop_
_entity.id
_entity.type
_entity.pdbx_description
1 polymer ?
#
loop_
_entity_poly.entity_id
_entity_poly.type
_entity_poly.pdbx_seq_one_letter_code
_entity_poly.pdbx_strand_id
1 'polypeptide(L)'
;MEYVDGFVVAVPNKNKDKYIQHAREAAVIFKEYGALRLVECWGDAVPEGQLTSFPMAVQCQPDETVVFSWISWPSKAAHDAGMEQFMNDPRIKAMNMDDMPFDGKRMIYGSFQMIVDE
;
A
#
# COMPACT_ATOMS: atom_id res chain seq x y z
N MET A 1 -0.67 15.08 -15.44
CA MET A 1 0.31 14.47 -14.56
C MET A 1 -0.29 13.30 -13.82
N GLU A 2 0.42 12.21 -13.75
CA GLU A 2 -0.02 11.07 -12.96
C GLU A 2 -0.05 11.42 -11.48
N TYR A 3 -0.86 10.67 -10.77
CA TYR A 3 -1.09 10.83 -9.34
C TYR A 3 -0.76 9.52 -8.64
N VAL A 4 -0.23 9.55 -7.42
CA VAL A 4 0.25 8.35 -6.75
C VAL A 4 -0.18 8.29 -5.30
N ASP A 5 -0.64 7.10 -4.88
CA ASP A 5 -0.81 6.78 -3.46
C ASP A 5 0.44 6.04 -3.00
N GLY A 6 1.02 6.47 -1.89
CA GLY A 6 2.17 5.80 -1.29
C GLY A 6 1.78 5.19 0.05
N PHE A 7 2.35 4.02 0.34
CA PHE A 7 2.08 3.28 1.58
C PHE A 7 3.37 2.73 2.16
N VAL A 8 3.44 2.71 3.48
CA VAL A 8 4.47 1.97 4.19
C VAL A 8 3.80 1.18 5.30
N VAL A 9 4.14 -0.08 5.44
CA VAL A 9 3.54 -0.96 6.44
C VAL A 9 4.56 -2.01 6.90
N ALA A 10 4.46 -2.42 8.17
CA ALA A 10 5.25 -3.53 8.69
C ALA A 10 4.44 -4.83 8.54
N VAL A 11 5.03 -5.84 7.91
CA VAL A 11 4.37 -7.11 7.66
C VAL A 11 5.12 -8.23 8.38
N PRO A 12 4.45 -9.04 9.22
CA PRO A 12 5.09 -10.20 9.82
C PRO A 12 5.68 -11.10 8.74
N ASN A 13 6.93 -11.52 8.93
CA ASN A 13 7.62 -12.34 7.93
C ASN A 13 6.86 -13.62 7.59
N LYS A 14 6.18 -14.21 8.57
CA LYS A 14 5.35 -15.40 8.37
C LYS A 14 4.15 -15.17 7.46
N ASN A 15 3.76 -13.92 7.27
CA ASN A 15 2.60 -13.52 6.45
C ASN A 15 2.98 -13.04 5.05
N LYS A 16 4.24 -13.20 4.64
CA LYS A 16 4.70 -12.70 3.35
C LYS A 16 3.86 -13.18 2.17
N ASP A 17 3.64 -14.49 2.09
CA ASP A 17 2.86 -15.07 0.99
C ASP A 17 1.40 -14.64 1.03
N LYS A 18 0.82 -14.58 2.21
CA LYS A 18 -0.55 -14.10 2.41
C LYS A 18 -0.67 -12.64 2.00
N TYR A 19 0.34 -11.83 2.32
CA TYR A 19 0.39 -10.41 1.93
C TYR A 19 0.45 -10.26 0.40
N ILE A 20 1.30 -11.02 -0.26
CA ILE A 20 1.43 -11.01 -1.72
C ILE A 20 0.09 -11.36 -2.38
N GLN A 21 -0.57 -12.39 -1.89
CA GLN A 21 -1.85 -12.82 -2.42
C GLN A 21 -2.92 -11.74 -2.24
N HIS A 22 -2.97 -11.14 -1.05
CA HIS A 22 -3.87 -10.03 -0.75
C HIS A 22 -3.64 -8.84 -1.67
N ALA A 23 -2.37 -8.46 -1.89
CA ALA A 23 -2.02 -7.35 -2.77
C ALA A 23 -2.41 -7.62 -4.22
N ARG A 24 -2.22 -8.86 -4.71
CA ARG A 24 -2.62 -9.23 -6.06
C ARG A 24 -4.13 -9.14 -6.26
N GLU A 25 -4.90 -9.58 -5.29
CA GLU A 25 -6.36 -9.48 -5.34
C GLU A 25 -6.82 -8.01 -5.35
N ALA A 26 -6.20 -7.19 -4.50
CA ALA A 26 -6.50 -5.76 -4.47
C ALA A 26 -6.13 -5.07 -5.79
N ALA A 27 -4.99 -5.45 -6.38
CA ALA A 27 -4.52 -4.89 -7.64
C ALA A 27 -5.53 -5.07 -8.78
N VAL A 28 -6.15 -6.25 -8.86
CA VAL A 28 -7.19 -6.52 -9.86
C VAL A 28 -8.32 -5.51 -9.74
N ILE A 29 -8.78 -5.29 -8.50
CA ILE A 29 -9.91 -4.40 -8.23
C ILE A 29 -9.53 -2.94 -8.50
N PHE A 30 -8.35 -2.50 -8.05
CA PHE A 30 -7.87 -1.14 -8.33
C PHE A 30 -7.79 -0.86 -9.82
N LYS A 31 -7.28 -1.82 -10.60
CA LYS A 31 -7.15 -1.65 -12.05
C LYS A 31 -8.51 -1.58 -12.75
N GLU A 32 -9.50 -2.31 -12.26
CA GLU A 32 -10.87 -2.21 -12.77
C GLU A 32 -11.43 -0.80 -12.60
N TYR A 33 -11.01 -0.09 -11.56
CA TYR A 33 -11.47 1.26 -11.27
C TYR A 33 -10.53 2.36 -11.75
N GLY A 34 -9.56 2.02 -12.58
CA GLY A 34 -8.76 3.00 -13.31
C GLY A 34 -7.33 3.21 -12.86
N ALA A 35 -6.84 2.45 -11.88
CA ALA A 35 -5.43 2.50 -11.51
C ALA A 35 -4.58 1.95 -12.65
N LEU A 36 -3.40 2.56 -12.85
CA LEU A 36 -2.44 2.11 -13.85
C LEU A 36 -1.61 0.93 -13.35
N ARG A 37 -1.11 1.04 -12.13
CA ARG A 37 -0.23 0.02 -11.53
C ARG A 37 -0.40 0.01 -10.02
N LEU A 38 -0.22 -1.17 -9.45
CA LEU A 38 0.02 -1.34 -8.02
C LEU A 38 1.36 -2.07 -7.88
N VAL A 39 2.28 -1.50 -7.10
CA VAL A 39 3.62 -2.06 -6.90
C VAL A 39 3.87 -2.24 -5.41
N GLU A 40 4.32 -3.43 -5.03
CA GLU A 40 4.66 -3.78 -3.65
C GLU A 40 6.13 -4.13 -3.58
N CYS A 41 6.87 -3.50 -2.66
CA CYS A 41 8.32 -3.72 -2.52
C CYS A 41 8.64 -4.18 -1.11
N TRP A 42 9.22 -5.37 -1.01
CA TRP A 42 9.61 -5.99 0.26
C TRP A 42 10.97 -5.45 0.70
N GLY A 43 11.07 -4.97 1.95
CA GLY A 43 12.31 -4.40 2.48
C GLY A 43 13.50 -5.34 2.36
N ASP A 44 14.62 -4.82 1.91
CA ASP A 44 15.87 -5.58 1.70
C ASP A 44 17.03 -4.90 2.43
N ALA A 45 17.36 -3.68 2.05
CA ALA A 45 18.45 -2.92 2.66
C ALA A 45 17.88 -1.61 3.25
N VAL A 46 17.16 -1.73 4.36
CA VAL A 46 16.46 -0.60 4.99
C VAL A 46 17.15 -0.24 6.30
N PRO A 47 17.83 0.91 6.37
CA PRO A 47 18.52 1.34 7.61
C PRO A 47 17.54 1.60 8.75
N GLU A 48 17.97 1.30 9.96
CA GLU A 48 17.17 1.59 11.15
C GLU A 48 17.12 3.09 11.49
N GLY A 49 18.08 3.86 10.96
CA GLY A 49 18.12 5.31 11.15
C GLY A 49 18.44 5.73 12.58
N GLN A 50 18.37 7.04 12.80
CA GLN A 50 18.60 7.64 14.13
C GLN A 50 17.40 8.46 14.57
N LEU A 51 17.06 9.52 13.83
CA LEU A 51 15.90 10.35 14.16
C LEU A 51 14.60 9.71 13.66
N THR A 52 14.65 9.16 12.47
CA THR A 52 13.51 8.45 11.89
C THR A 52 14.01 7.50 10.80
N SER A 53 13.12 6.62 10.34
CA SER A 53 13.41 5.64 9.29
C SER A 53 12.10 5.02 8.86
N PHE A 54 12.15 4.21 7.81
CA PHE A 54 10.97 3.41 7.43
C PHE A 54 10.52 2.49 8.58
N PRO A 55 11.42 1.74 9.23
CA PRO A 55 11.00 0.91 10.37
C PRO A 55 10.41 1.70 11.52
N MET A 56 11.00 2.83 11.89
CA MET A 56 10.50 3.67 12.98
C MET A 56 9.10 4.21 12.67
N ALA A 57 8.87 4.62 11.42
CA ALA A 57 7.61 5.23 11.02
C ALA A 57 6.42 4.28 11.19
N VAL A 58 6.65 2.97 11.06
CA VAL A 58 5.59 1.96 11.16
C VAL A 58 5.75 1.05 12.37
N GLN A 59 6.63 1.42 13.32
CA GLN A 59 6.89 0.66 14.55
C GLN A 59 7.15 -0.82 14.25
N CYS A 60 8.06 -1.06 13.29
CA CYS A 60 8.38 -2.40 12.81
C CYS A 60 8.99 -3.26 13.93
N GLN A 61 8.45 -4.43 14.13
CA GLN A 61 8.92 -5.39 15.12
C GLN A 61 10.05 -6.28 14.54
N PRO A 62 10.83 -6.98 15.41
CA PRO A 62 11.96 -7.80 14.94
C PRO A 62 11.57 -8.91 13.95
N ASP A 63 10.35 -9.43 14.04
CA ASP A 63 9.86 -10.50 13.17
C ASP A 63 9.07 -9.97 11.95
N GLU A 64 9.17 -8.67 11.71
CA GLU A 64 8.46 -8.00 10.63
C GLU A 64 9.43 -7.38 9.62
N THR A 65 8.93 -7.15 8.42
CA THR A 65 9.66 -6.47 7.35
C THR A 65 8.83 -5.30 6.85
N VAL A 66 9.50 -4.18 6.61
CA VAL A 66 8.86 -2.98 6.05
C VAL A 66 8.56 -3.22 4.57
N VAL A 67 7.34 -2.89 4.18
CA VAL A 67 6.90 -2.93 2.77
C VAL A 67 6.62 -1.50 2.34
N PHE A 68 7.21 -1.12 1.21
CA PHE A 68 6.99 0.16 0.54
C PHE A 68 6.20 -0.09 -0.74
N SER A 69 5.07 0.60 -0.90
CA SER A 69 4.20 0.34 -2.04
C SER A 69 3.59 1.61 -2.60
N TRP A 70 3.13 1.54 -3.84
CA TRP A 70 2.42 2.65 -4.45
C TRP A 70 1.40 2.17 -5.47
N ILE A 71 0.39 3.02 -5.68
CA ILE A 71 -0.62 2.84 -6.71
C ILE A 71 -0.58 4.10 -7.57
N SER A 72 -0.43 3.95 -8.88
CA SER A 72 -0.41 5.10 -9.79
C SER A 72 -1.71 5.21 -10.55
N TRP A 73 -2.12 6.46 -10.81
CA TRP A 73 -3.37 6.83 -11.47
C TRP A 73 -3.09 7.83 -12.60
N PRO A 74 -3.91 7.85 -13.66
CA PRO A 74 -3.70 8.82 -14.75
C PRO A 74 -3.77 10.26 -14.31
N SER A 75 -4.57 10.56 -13.27
CA SER A 75 -4.80 11.92 -12.77
C SER A 75 -5.38 11.86 -11.37
N LYS A 76 -5.42 13.01 -10.69
CA LYS A 76 -6.11 13.13 -9.41
C LYS A 76 -7.60 12.81 -9.54
N ALA A 77 -8.24 13.29 -10.60
CA ALA A 77 -9.67 13.04 -10.84
C ALA A 77 -9.95 11.54 -10.98
N ALA A 78 -9.09 10.82 -11.73
CA ALA A 78 -9.21 9.36 -11.88
C ALA A 78 -9.01 8.66 -10.54
N HIS A 79 -8.05 9.11 -9.74
CA HIS A 79 -7.81 8.61 -8.38
C HIS A 79 -9.04 8.77 -7.50
N ASP A 80 -9.58 9.99 -7.44
CA ASP A 80 -10.70 10.28 -6.54
C ASP A 80 -11.94 9.45 -6.90
N ALA A 81 -12.25 9.34 -8.18
CA ALA A 81 -13.36 8.52 -8.66
C ALA A 81 -13.11 7.03 -8.41
N GLY A 82 -11.90 6.55 -8.72
CA GLY A 82 -11.53 5.15 -8.58
C GLY A 82 -11.50 4.70 -7.13
N MET A 83 -10.98 5.53 -6.23
CA MET A 83 -10.95 5.21 -4.80
C MET A 83 -12.36 5.14 -4.21
N GLU A 84 -13.24 6.04 -4.59
CA GLU A 84 -14.63 5.99 -4.14
C GLU A 84 -15.29 4.69 -4.58
N GLN A 85 -15.12 4.29 -5.83
CA GLN A 85 -15.65 3.03 -6.35
C GLN A 85 -15.04 1.83 -5.66
N PHE A 86 -13.73 1.86 -5.41
CA PHE A 86 -13.01 0.78 -4.71
C PHE A 86 -13.58 0.58 -3.30
N MET A 87 -13.71 1.65 -2.54
CA MET A 87 -14.22 1.58 -1.16
C MET A 87 -15.68 1.11 -1.08
N ASN A 88 -16.43 1.28 -2.14
CA ASN A 88 -17.84 0.84 -2.22
C ASN A 88 -18.01 -0.51 -2.91
N ASP A 89 -16.94 -1.13 -3.38
CA ASP A 89 -17.00 -2.43 -4.03
C ASP A 89 -17.40 -3.51 -3.03
N PRO A 90 -18.37 -4.39 -3.37
CA PRO A 90 -18.80 -5.45 -2.46
C PRO A 90 -17.68 -6.38 -2.01
N ARG A 91 -16.70 -6.64 -2.88
CA ARG A 91 -15.54 -7.49 -2.53
C ARG A 91 -14.69 -6.86 -1.43
N ILE A 92 -14.56 -5.52 -1.45
CA ILE A 92 -13.80 -4.78 -0.43
C ILE A 92 -14.60 -4.69 0.87
N LYS A 93 -15.88 -4.39 0.77
CA LYS A 93 -16.77 -4.32 1.96
C LYS A 93 -16.89 -5.66 2.68
N ALA A 94 -16.75 -6.77 1.95
CA ALA A 94 -16.80 -8.11 2.52
C ALA A 94 -15.51 -8.53 3.22
N MET A 95 -14.41 -7.78 3.05
CA MET A 95 -13.14 -8.09 3.70
C MET A 95 -13.24 -7.93 5.20
N ASN A 96 -12.73 -8.93 5.93
CA ASN A 96 -12.64 -8.87 7.39
C ASN A 96 -11.35 -8.15 7.77
N MET A 97 -11.47 -6.97 8.38
CA MET A 97 -10.32 -6.16 8.78
C MET A 97 -9.46 -6.87 9.85
N ASP A 98 -10.04 -7.78 10.63
CA ASP A 98 -9.30 -8.55 11.63
C ASP A 98 -8.44 -9.65 11.01
N ASP A 99 -8.67 -9.97 9.74
CA ASP A 99 -8.00 -11.05 9.02
C ASP A 99 -6.92 -10.55 8.05
N MET A 100 -6.53 -9.30 8.17
CA MET A 100 -5.50 -8.69 7.33
C MET A 100 -4.12 -9.26 7.68
N PRO A 101 -3.23 -9.44 6.69
CA PRO A 101 -1.88 -9.97 6.93
C PRO A 101 -0.93 -8.99 7.60
N PHE A 102 -1.41 -7.85 8.05
CA PHE A 102 -0.63 -6.80 8.71
C PHE A 102 -1.54 -6.00 9.65
N ASP A 103 -0.91 -5.22 10.54
CA ASP A 103 -1.62 -4.31 11.43
C ASP A 103 -1.86 -2.97 10.73
N GLY A 104 -3.09 -2.74 10.28
CA GLY A 104 -3.45 -1.53 9.56
C GLY A 104 -3.32 -0.25 10.37
N LYS A 105 -3.30 -0.33 11.69
CA LYS A 105 -3.16 0.85 12.56
C LYS A 105 -1.75 1.44 12.51
N ARG A 106 -0.74 0.64 12.12
CA ARG A 106 0.64 1.09 12.00
C ARG A 106 1.01 1.45 10.57
N MET A 107 0.10 1.27 9.60
CA MET A 107 0.34 1.65 8.22
C MET A 107 0.28 3.16 8.08
N ILE A 108 1.25 3.73 7.37
CA ILE A 108 1.18 5.12 6.96
C ILE A 108 0.90 5.19 5.46
N TYR A 109 0.15 6.19 5.05
CA TYR A 109 -0.21 6.35 3.65
C TYR A 109 -0.54 7.81 3.34
N GLY A 110 -0.50 8.14 2.05
CA GLY A 110 -0.87 9.45 1.58
C GLY A 110 -0.95 9.48 0.07
N SER A 111 -1.54 10.54 -0.45
CA SER A 111 -1.70 10.75 -1.88
C SER A 111 -0.84 11.93 -2.31
N PHE A 112 -0.14 11.77 -3.44
CA PHE A 112 0.89 12.70 -3.86
C PHE A 112 0.76 13.05 -5.33
N GLN A 113 1.01 14.31 -5.63
CA GLN A 113 1.08 14.81 -6.99
C GLN A 113 2.50 14.63 -7.51
N MET A 114 2.66 13.97 -8.66
CA MET A 114 3.98 13.89 -9.29
C MET A 114 4.37 15.27 -9.79
N ILE A 115 5.56 15.72 -9.43
CA ILE A 115 6.09 17.02 -9.88
C ILE A 115 7.31 16.87 -10.77
N VAL A 116 7.95 15.71 -10.75
CA VAL A 116 9.07 15.37 -11.66
C VAL A 116 8.89 13.90 -12.05
N ASP A 117 8.90 13.65 -13.32
CA ASP A 117 8.84 12.29 -13.90
C ASP A 117 9.65 12.31 -15.19
N GLU A 118 10.95 12.07 -15.09
CA GLU A 118 11.91 12.14 -16.20
C GLU A 118 12.39 10.78 -16.69
#